data_e03481ae82b26a467d5b3a6ddaa73ff2
#
_entry.id   e03481ae82b26a467d5b3a6ddaa73ff2
#
_cell.length_a   1.000
_cell.length_b   1.000
_cell.length_c   1.000
_cell.angle_alpha   90.00
_cell.angle_beta   90.00
_cell.angle_gamma   90.00
#
_symmetry.space_group_name_H-M   'P 1'
#
loop_
_entity.id
_entity.type
_entity.pdbx_description
1 polymer ?
#
loop_
_entity_poly.entity_id
_entity_poly.type
_entity_poly.pdbx_seq_one_letter_code
_entity_poly.pdbx_strand_id
1 'polypeptide(L)'
;MRRSSWQKSKDLVTFPLRAVSLFEQDRFGLSSLRTERFDYVAAEVQGECLDVGCGRHNLFIRDFLNGRGKGIDVFAYEGLEQENIVEDITRFPFPDASFDSVTFIANLNHVPAPKRDPELAEAWRCLRPGGNIIVTMGNPLAELLVHRVVWLYDRLFKTHHDMDSERGMEQEEEYYLIDAEIVARLKKVGFARIVKKYFGTQWGLNALFIGWKDMHLES
;
A
#
# COMPACT_ATOMS: atom_id res chain seq x y z
N MET A 1 -5.60 6.20 -13.67
CA MET A 1 -5.15 7.25 -14.63
C MET A 1 -3.88 7.92 -14.09
N ARG A 2 -2.78 7.94 -14.83
CA ARG A 2 -1.50 8.54 -14.34
C ARG A 2 -1.61 10.05 -14.24
N ARG A 3 -1.09 10.63 -13.14
CA ARG A 3 -1.04 12.08 -12.93
C ARG A 3 -0.09 12.74 -13.95
N SER A 4 -0.49 13.86 -14.53
CA SER A 4 0.37 14.66 -15.39
C SER A 4 1.53 15.30 -14.61
N SER A 5 2.61 15.72 -15.30
CA SER A 5 3.71 16.44 -14.68
C SER A 5 3.25 17.74 -14.00
N TRP A 6 2.30 18.45 -14.60
CA TRP A 6 1.68 19.62 -13.99
C TRP A 6 0.95 19.29 -12.68
N GLN A 7 0.19 18.18 -12.64
CA GLN A 7 -0.47 17.73 -11.42
C GLN A 7 0.56 17.38 -10.35
N LYS A 8 1.63 16.68 -10.69
CA LYS A 8 2.73 16.34 -9.77
C LYS A 8 3.40 17.59 -9.18
N SER A 9 3.60 18.64 -9.98
CA SER A 9 4.14 19.92 -9.48
C SER A 9 3.20 20.60 -8.50
N LYS A 10 1.90 20.63 -8.80
CA LYS A 10 0.89 21.13 -7.85
C LYS A 10 0.88 20.33 -6.56
N ASP A 11 0.87 19.02 -6.66
CA ASP A 11 0.85 18.09 -5.54
C ASP A 11 2.08 18.28 -4.63
N LEU A 12 3.26 18.52 -5.21
CA LEU A 12 4.49 18.80 -4.46
C LEU A 12 4.36 20.08 -3.59
N VAL A 13 3.87 21.15 -4.19
CA VAL A 13 3.75 22.46 -3.50
C VAL A 13 2.64 22.45 -2.46
N THR A 14 1.53 21.78 -2.75
CA THR A 14 0.35 21.73 -1.89
C THR A 14 0.36 20.62 -0.86
N PHE A 15 1.43 19.83 -0.81
CA PHE A 15 1.51 18.67 0.07
C PHE A 15 1.17 18.97 1.55
N PRO A 16 1.69 20.03 2.20
CA PRO A 16 1.35 20.31 3.59
C PRO A 16 -0.15 20.50 3.82
N LEU A 17 -0.80 21.24 2.89
CA LEU A 17 -2.25 21.47 2.97
C LEU A 17 -3.03 20.15 2.82
N ARG A 18 -2.63 19.30 1.87
CA ARG A 18 -3.29 18.02 1.60
C ARG A 18 -3.06 17.00 2.71
N ALA A 19 -1.88 17.03 3.33
CA ALA A 19 -1.56 16.17 4.46
C ALA A 19 -2.43 16.48 5.69
N VAL A 20 -2.67 17.79 5.96
CA VAL A 20 -3.52 18.24 7.06
C VAL A 20 -5.01 18.02 6.78
N SER A 21 -5.43 18.22 5.52
CA SER A 21 -6.85 18.13 5.14
C SER A 21 -7.37 16.70 4.98
N LEU A 22 -6.50 15.68 5.05
CA LEU A 22 -6.80 14.25 4.97
C LEU A 22 -7.83 13.90 3.88
N PHE A 23 -7.64 14.45 2.68
CA PHE A 23 -8.57 14.19 1.57
C PHE A 23 -8.57 12.71 1.19
N GLU A 24 -9.66 12.02 1.44
CA GLU A 24 -9.83 10.64 0.98
C GLU A 24 -9.96 10.53 -0.55
N GLN A 25 -10.49 11.59 -1.17
CA GLN A 25 -10.71 11.68 -2.62
C GLN A 25 -10.12 12.98 -3.16
N ASP A 26 -9.84 13.01 -4.47
CA ASP A 26 -9.35 14.20 -5.15
C ASP A 26 -10.38 15.34 -5.06
N ARG A 27 -9.94 16.53 -4.64
CA ARG A 27 -10.80 17.72 -4.47
C ARG A 27 -10.07 18.97 -4.92
N PHE A 28 -10.82 19.94 -5.43
CA PHE A 28 -10.30 21.26 -5.84
C PHE A 28 -9.14 21.18 -6.85
N GLY A 29 -9.12 20.12 -7.67
CA GLY A 29 -8.01 19.87 -8.60
C GLY A 29 -6.69 19.49 -7.92
N LEU A 30 -6.74 19.03 -6.67
CA LEU A 30 -5.63 18.47 -5.92
C LEU A 30 -5.82 16.97 -5.76
N SER A 31 -4.74 16.22 -5.85
CA SER A 31 -4.76 14.77 -5.64
C SER A 31 -4.84 14.43 -4.16
N SER A 32 -5.65 13.43 -3.81
CA SER A 32 -5.59 12.83 -2.47
C SER A 32 -4.26 12.08 -2.26
N LEU A 33 -3.86 11.88 -1.01
CA LEU A 33 -2.67 11.09 -0.70
C LEU A 33 -2.78 9.65 -1.18
N ARG A 34 -4.02 9.11 -1.21
CA ARG A 34 -4.33 7.78 -1.74
C ARG A 34 -4.11 7.73 -3.26
N THR A 35 -4.65 8.70 -4.02
CA THR A 35 -4.45 8.78 -5.48
C THR A 35 -2.96 8.89 -5.82
N GLU A 36 -2.19 9.67 -5.07
CA GLU A 36 -0.75 9.76 -5.25
C GLU A 36 -0.06 8.41 -5.02
N ARG A 37 -0.41 7.73 -3.94
CA ARG A 37 0.15 6.41 -3.62
C ARG A 37 -0.13 5.41 -4.74
N PHE A 38 -1.37 5.36 -5.21
CA PHE A 38 -1.76 4.49 -6.33
C PHE A 38 -0.98 4.82 -7.62
N ASP A 39 -0.78 6.12 -7.94
CA ASP A 39 0.00 6.52 -9.12
C ASP A 39 1.48 6.10 -9.03
N TYR A 40 2.09 6.22 -7.84
CA TYR A 40 3.46 5.73 -7.61
C TYR A 40 3.57 4.22 -7.76
N VAL A 41 2.64 3.47 -7.16
CA VAL A 41 2.62 2.00 -7.24
C VAL A 41 2.36 1.53 -8.68
N ALA A 42 1.36 2.10 -9.36
CA ALA A 42 1.03 1.75 -10.73
C ALA A 42 2.17 1.99 -11.73
N ALA A 43 3.11 2.90 -11.39
CA ALA A 43 4.30 3.12 -12.20
C ALA A 43 5.31 1.95 -12.18
N GLU A 44 5.25 1.11 -11.15
CA GLU A 44 6.16 -0.02 -10.92
C GLU A 44 5.51 -1.39 -11.21
N VAL A 45 4.19 -1.43 -11.37
CA VAL A 45 3.46 -2.66 -11.69
C VAL A 45 3.78 -3.13 -13.10
N GLN A 46 4.03 -4.42 -13.22
CA GLN A 46 4.24 -5.15 -14.48
C GLN A 46 3.04 -6.08 -14.70
N GLY A 47 2.62 -6.28 -15.94
CA GLY A 47 1.62 -7.28 -16.34
C GLY A 47 0.36 -7.39 -15.48
N GLU A 48 0.01 -8.62 -15.11
CA GLU A 48 -1.11 -8.95 -14.22
C GLU A 48 -0.73 -8.73 -12.75
N CYS A 49 -1.55 -8.00 -12.01
CA CYS A 49 -1.30 -7.61 -10.64
C CYS A 49 -2.26 -8.28 -9.65
N LEU A 50 -1.72 -8.74 -8.51
CA LEU A 50 -2.51 -9.08 -7.32
C LEU A 50 -2.36 -7.95 -6.29
N ASP A 51 -3.48 -7.30 -5.92
CA ASP A 51 -3.51 -6.28 -4.86
C ASP A 51 -4.03 -6.91 -3.56
N VAL A 52 -3.15 -7.01 -2.54
CA VAL A 52 -3.46 -7.61 -1.24
C VAL A 52 -3.85 -6.53 -0.25
N GLY A 53 -5.06 -6.66 0.33
CA GLY A 53 -5.70 -5.60 1.10
C GLY A 53 -6.25 -4.51 0.18
N CYS A 54 -6.98 -4.91 -0.86
CA CYS A 54 -7.41 -4.03 -1.95
C CYS A 54 -8.48 -3.00 -1.53
N GLY A 55 -9.13 -3.22 -0.37
CA GLY A 55 -10.14 -2.33 0.17
C GLY A 55 -11.40 -2.21 -0.66
N ARG A 56 -12.23 -1.22 -0.34
CA ARG A 56 -13.52 -0.97 -1.01
C ARG A 56 -13.37 -0.78 -2.50
N HIS A 57 -14.25 -1.42 -3.28
CA HIS A 57 -14.38 -1.30 -4.73
C HIS A 57 -13.14 -1.69 -5.54
N ASN A 58 -12.11 -2.28 -4.91
CA ASN A 58 -10.86 -2.67 -5.60
C ASN A 58 -10.31 -1.54 -6.50
N LEU A 59 -10.25 -0.32 -5.95
CA LEU A 59 -10.02 0.92 -6.71
C LEU A 59 -8.68 0.92 -7.45
N PHE A 60 -7.64 0.32 -6.86
CA PHE A 60 -6.33 0.30 -7.47
C PHE A 60 -6.33 -0.48 -8.79
N ILE A 61 -6.84 -1.71 -8.78
CA ILE A 61 -6.94 -2.55 -9.99
C ILE A 61 -7.87 -1.90 -11.00
N ARG A 62 -9.06 -1.45 -10.56
CA ARG A 62 -10.09 -0.89 -11.44
C ARG A 62 -9.63 0.39 -12.13
N ASP A 63 -9.16 1.39 -11.36
CA ASP A 63 -9.00 2.76 -11.85
C ASP A 63 -7.56 3.08 -12.28
N PHE A 64 -6.55 2.38 -11.76
CA PHE A 64 -5.14 2.65 -12.05
C PHE A 64 -4.49 1.61 -12.95
N LEU A 65 -4.98 0.37 -12.92
CA LEU A 65 -4.51 -0.71 -13.78
C LEU A 65 -5.48 -1.09 -14.90
N ASN A 66 -6.62 -0.38 -15.04
CA ASN A 66 -7.66 -0.64 -16.05
C ASN A 66 -8.20 -2.09 -15.99
N GLY A 67 -8.37 -2.62 -14.78
CA GLY A 67 -8.85 -3.97 -14.53
C GLY A 67 -7.81 -5.08 -14.73
N ARG A 68 -6.53 -4.75 -14.97
CA ARG A 68 -5.47 -5.76 -15.14
C ARG A 68 -5.02 -6.30 -13.79
N GLY A 69 -5.67 -7.34 -13.34
CA GLY A 69 -5.33 -8.01 -12.09
C GLY A 69 -6.54 -8.37 -11.24
N LYS A 70 -6.24 -8.83 -10.05
CA LYS A 70 -7.20 -9.21 -9.01
C LYS A 70 -6.88 -8.45 -7.72
N GLY A 71 -7.90 -8.16 -6.93
CA GLY A 71 -7.72 -7.67 -5.57
C GLY A 71 -8.29 -8.67 -4.59
N ILE A 72 -7.65 -8.84 -3.44
CA ILE A 72 -8.16 -9.64 -2.32
C ILE A 72 -8.15 -8.84 -1.03
N ASP A 73 -9.11 -9.15 -0.15
CA ASP A 73 -9.20 -8.56 1.19
C ASP A 73 -9.80 -9.56 2.18
N VAL A 74 -9.54 -9.37 3.47
CA VAL A 74 -10.14 -10.18 4.54
C VAL A 74 -11.53 -9.67 4.94
N PHE A 75 -11.84 -8.43 4.60
CA PHE A 75 -13.11 -7.80 4.91
C PHE A 75 -14.03 -7.79 3.68
N ALA A 76 -15.32 -8.11 3.91
CA ALA A 76 -16.35 -7.99 2.88
C ALA A 76 -16.73 -6.53 2.64
N TYR A 77 -15.81 -5.77 2.05
CA TYR A 77 -16.07 -4.38 1.72
C TYR A 77 -17.08 -4.23 0.58
N GLU A 78 -17.76 -3.09 0.58
CA GLU A 78 -18.64 -2.69 -0.51
C GLU A 78 -17.90 -2.71 -1.87
N GLY A 79 -18.52 -3.34 -2.87
CA GLY A 79 -17.98 -3.47 -4.22
C GLY A 79 -16.90 -4.52 -4.38
N LEU A 80 -16.71 -5.41 -3.40
CA LEU A 80 -15.94 -6.65 -3.55
C LEU A 80 -16.88 -7.82 -3.83
N GLU A 81 -16.51 -8.66 -4.78
CA GLU A 81 -17.16 -9.93 -5.06
C GLU A 81 -16.70 -10.98 -4.03
N GLN A 82 -17.51 -12.02 -3.80
CA GLN A 82 -17.21 -13.06 -2.83
C GLN A 82 -15.86 -13.75 -3.10
N GLU A 83 -15.46 -13.89 -4.36
CA GLU A 83 -14.18 -14.47 -4.77
C GLU A 83 -12.96 -13.64 -4.39
N ASN A 84 -13.16 -12.36 -4.05
CA ASN A 84 -12.12 -11.43 -3.62
C ASN A 84 -11.94 -11.41 -2.09
N ILE A 85 -12.81 -12.12 -1.34
CA ILE A 85 -12.77 -12.18 0.11
C ILE A 85 -12.01 -13.44 0.53
N VAL A 86 -10.93 -13.27 1.27
CA VAL A 86 -10.02 -14.35 1.70
C VAL A 86 -10.08 -14.48 3.22
N GLU A 87 -10.47 -15.64 3.72
CA GLU A 87 -10.54 -15.90 5.17
C GLU A 87 -9.15 -16.09 5.79
N ASP A 88 -8.23 -16.67 5.03
CA ASP A 88 -6.87 -16.95 5.49
C ASP A 88 -5.81 -16.26 4.60
N ILE A 89 -5.24 -15.20 5.11
CA ILE A 89 -4.19 -14.42 4.43
C ILE A 89 -2.88 -15.20 4.24
N THR A 90 -2.73 -16.32 4.92
CA THR A 90 -1.55 -17.19 4.77
C THR A 90 -1.70 -18.20 3.64
N ARG A 91 -2.82 -18.14 2.90
CA ARG A 91 -3.10 -19.02 1.76
C ARG A 91 -3.97 -18.32 0.72
N PHE A 92 -3.36 -17.78 -0.32
CA PHE A 92 -4.11 -17.13 -1.39
C PHE A 92 -4.78 -18.14 -2.33
N PRO A 93 -6.02 -17.86 -2.80
CA PRO A 93 -6.79 -18.78 -3.65
C PRO A 93 -6.31 -18.79 -5.11
N PHE A 94 -5.03 -18.62 -5.35
CA PHE A 94 -4.44 -18.57 -6.69
C PHE A 94 -3.35 -19.63 -6.86
N PRO A 95 -3.17 -20.16 -8.09
CA PRO A 95 -2.06 -21.05 -8.41
C PRO A 95 -0.70 -20.35 -8.26
N ASP A 96 0.36 -21.13 -8.20
CA ASP A 96 1.74 -20.67 -8.27
C ASP A 96 1.99 -19.89 -9.56
N ALA A 97 2.85 -18.88 -9.51
CA ALA A 97 3.28 -18.12 -10.68
C ALA A 97 2.12 -17.54 -11.53
N SER A 98 1.06 -17.02 -10.88
CA SER A 98 -0.13 -16.47 -11.55
C SER A 98 -0.01 -15.00 -11.92
N PHE A 99 0.82 -14.24 -11.18
CA PHE A 99 0.91 -12.78 -11.32
C PHE A 99 2.32 -12.31 -11.66
N ASP A 100 2.39 -11.17 -12.35
CA ASP A 100 3.66 -10.49 -12.67
C ASP A 100 4.03 -9.49 -11.58
N SER A 101 3.04 -8.98 -10.84
CA SER A 101 3.22 -8.09 -9.68
C SER A 101 2.30 -8.47 -8.53
N VAL A 102 2.76 -8.27 -7.30
CA VAL A 102 1.92 -8.30 -6.09
C VAL A 102 2.11 -7.00 -5.33
N THR A 103 1.02 -6.38 -4.86
CA THR A 103 1.07 -5.10 -4.15
C THR A 103 0.48 -5.21 -2.75
N PHE A 104 1.14 -4.53 -1.79
CA PHE A 104 0.69 -4.28 -0.42
C PHE A 104 0.64 -2.76 -0.23
N ILE A 105 -0.51 -2.16 -0.49
CA ILE A 105 -0.65 -0.71 -0.49
C ILE A 105 -1.14 -0.22 0.86
N ALA A 106 -0.23 0.22 1.75
CA ALA A 106 -0.51 0.61 3.13
C ALA A 106 -1.30 -0.48 3.88
N ASN A 107 -0.90 -1.72 3.71
CA ASN A 107 -1.59 -2.88 4.26
C ASN A 107 -0.72 -3.71 5.21
N LEU A 108 0.58 -3.89 4.91
CA LEU A 108 1.45 -4.83 5.64
C LEU A 108 1.56 -4.54 7.15
N ASN A 109 1.41 -3.29 7.56
CA ASN A 109 1.39 -2.89 8.97
C ASN A 109 0.10 -3.32 9.70
N HIS A 110 -1.02 -3.49 8.99
CA HIS A 110 -2.29 -4.00 9.53
C HIS A 110 -2.31 -5.53 9.66
N VAL A 111 -1.36 -6.21 9.06
CA VAL A 111 -1.21 -7.66 9.18
C VAL A 111 -0.59 -8.00 10.54
N PRO A 112 -1.19 -8.87 11.36
CA PRO A 112 -0.60 -9.32 12.61
C PRO A 112 0.82 -9.85 12.42
N ALA A 113 1.75 -9.46 13.29
CA ALA A 113 3.18 -9.75 13.13
C ALA A 113 3.52 -11.22 12.83
N PRO A 114 2.86 -12.23 13.45
CA PRO A 114 3.11 -13.65 13.15
C PRO A 114 2.67 -14.08 11.73
N LYS A 115 1.71 -13.37 11.12
CA LYS A 115 1.15 -13.69 9.81
C LYS A 115 1.86 -13.00 8.64
N ARG A 116 2.67 -11.97 8.89
CA ARG A 116 3.36 -11.18 7.85
C ARG A 116 4.27 -12.02 6.97
N ASP A 117 5.13 -12.86 7.55
CA ASP A 117 6.05 -13.70 6.78
C ASP A 117 5.32 -14.78 5.98
N PRO A 118 4.33 -15.53 6.54
CA PRO A 118 3.47 -16.42 5.76
C PRO A 118 2.75 -15.73 4.59
N GLU A 119 2.18 -14.54 4.80
CA GLU A 119 1.48 -13.80 3.76
C GLU A 119 2.42 -13.34 2.64
N LEU A 120 3.60 -12.84 3.01
CA LEU A 120 4.65 -12.51 2.03
C LEU A 120 5.15 -13.74 1.27
N ALA A 121 5.20 -14.92 1.91
CA ALA A 121 5.54 -16.20 1.25
C ALA A 121 4.48 -16.59 0.21
N GLU A 122 3.19 -16.39 0.51
CA GLU A 122 2.12 -16.60 -0.46
C GLU A 122 2.21 -15.61 -1.64
N ALA A 123 2.51 -14.33 -1.36
CA ALA A 123 2.79 -13.36 -2.42
C ALA A 123 3.95 -13.82 -3.31
N TRP A 124 5.03 -14.30 -2.71
CA TRP A 124 6.16 -14.83 -3.45
C TRP A 124 5.79 -16.08 -4.28
N ARG A 125 5.00 -17.01 -3.73
CA ARG A 125 4.50 -18.20 -4.44
C ARG A 125 3.69 -17.82 -5.67
N CYS A 126 2.78 -16.86 -5.51
CA CYS A 126 1.91 -16.39 -6.59
C CYS A 126 2.63 -15.57 -7.67
N LEU A 127 3.80 -15.01 -7.38
CA LEU A 127 4.61 -14.29 -8.37
C LEU A 127 5.28 -15.25 -9.36
N ARG A 128 5.23 -14.87 -10.64
CA ARG A 128 6.05 -15.47 -11.70
C ARG A 128 7.53 -15.21 -11.46
N PRO A 129 8.44 -16.07 -11.93
CA PRO A 129 9.86 -15.75 -12.01
C PRO A 129 10.08 -14.42 -12.75
N GLY A 130 10.91 -13.54 -12.18
CA GLY A 130 11.11 -12.16 -12.70
C GLY A 130 10.03 -11.15 -12.30
N GLY A 131 8.95 -11.60 -11.68
CA GLY A 131 7.91 -10.72 -11.14
C GLY A 131 8.36 -9.91 -9.92
N ASN A 132 7.58 -8.92 -9.53
CA ASN A 132 7.92 -8.03 -8.42
C ASN A 132 6.83 -7.92 -7.36
N ILE A 133 7.27 -7.72 -6.11
CA ILE A 133 6.42 -7.26 -5.01
C ILE A 133 6.62 -5.77 -4.80
N ILE A 134 5.55 -5.04 -4.49
CA ILE A 134 5.58 -3.62 -4.19
C ILE A 134 4.87 -3.38 -2.86
N VAL A 135 5.61 -2.95 -1.85
CA VAL A 135 5.07 -2.62 -0.52
C VAL A 135 5.17 -1.13 -0.30
N THR A 136 4.08 -0.45 0.07
CA THR A 136 4.14 0.95 0.47
C THR A 136 4.07 1.10 1.98
N MET A 137 4.85 2.06 2.50
CA MET A 137 4.89 2.35 3.93
C MET A 137 5.07 3.85 4.19
N GLY A 138 4.36 4.36 5.20
CA GLY A 138 4.59 5.70 5.73
C GLY A 138 5.88 5.77 6.53
N ASN A 139 6.48 6.97 6.60
CA ASN A 139 7.61 7.22 7.48
C ASN A 139 7.09 7.51 8.90
N PRO A 140 7.71 6.98 9.97
CA PRO A 140 7.37 7.30 11.36
C PRO A 140 7.30 8.80 11.66
N LEU A 141 8.14 9.60 11.02
CA LEU A 141 8.09 11.07 11.16
C LEU A 141 6.81 11.68 10.57
N ALA A 142 6.25 11.08 9.53
CA ALA A 142 4.98 11.54 8.95
C ALA A 142 3.82 11.30 9.93
N GLU A 143 3.76 10.14 10.57
CA GLU A 143 2.78 9.84 11.61
C GLU A 143 2.89 10.81 12.79
N LEU A 144 4.10 11.03 13.30
CA LEU A 144 4.32 11.98 14.39
C LEU A 144 3.85 13.41 14.04
N LEU A 145 4.10 13.86 12.80
CA LEU A 145 3.64 15.15 12.29
C LEU A 145 2.11 15.21 12.20
N VAL A 146 1.49 14.19 11.63
CA VAL A 146 0.02 14.10 11.50
C VAL A 146 -0.64 14.09 12.88
N HIS A 147 -0.16 13.27 13.81
CA HIS A 147 -0.69 13.25 15.18
C HIS A 147 -0.57 14.61 15.89
N ARG A 148 0.56 15.33 15.74
CA ARG A 148 0.72 16.67 16.32
C ARG A 148 -0.21 17.69 15.69
N VAL A 149 -0.43 17.62 14.38
CA VAL A 149 -1.32 18.53 13.66
C VAL A 149 -2.77 18.26 14.03
N VAL A 150 -3.20 17.00 14.07
CA VAL A 150 -4.55 16.62 14.51
C VAL A 150 -4.78 17.01 15.96
N TRP A 151 -3.83 16.75 16.86
CA TRP A 151 -3.91 17.19 18.25
C TRP A 151 -4.05 18.72 18.40
N LEU A 152 -3.28 19.49 17.60
CA LEU A 152 -3.39 20.96 17.60
C LEU A 152 -4.74 21.42 17.07
N TYR A 153 -5.22 20.78 16.00
CA TYR A 153 -6.55 21.05 15.42
C TYR A 153 -7.65 20.78 16.44
N ASP A 154 -7.64 19.61 17.08
CA ASP A 154 -8.62 19.23 18.11
C ASP A 154 -8.62 20.19 19.29
N ARG A 155 -7.43 20.64 19.71
CA ARG A 155 -7.29 21.62 20.78
C ARG A 155 -7.85 23.00 20.40
N LEU A 156 -7.68 23.42 19.13
CA LEU A 156 -8.14 24.72 18.64
C LEU A 156 -9.65 24.75 18.40
N PHE A 157 -10.19 23.66 17.85
CA PHE A 157 -11.60 23.58 17.44
C PHE A 157 -12.48 22.79 18.40
N LYS A 158 -11.91 22.31 19.53
CA LYS A 158 -12.60 21.47 20.54
C LYS A 158 -13.27 20.25 19.95
N THR A 159 -12.64 19.67 18.92
CA THR A 159 -13.03 18.41 18.29
C THR A 159 -12.25 17.27 18.93
N HIS A 160 -12.69 16.05 18.70
CA HIS A 160 -12.00 14.82 19.15
C HIS A 160 -12.03 13.85 18.00
N HIS A 161 -10.91 13.74 17.28
CA HIS A 161 -10.76 12.76 16.22
C HIS A 161 -10.01 11.56 16.77
N ASP A 162 -10.73 10.45 16.94
CA ASP A 162 -10.13 9.17 17.27
C ASP A 162 -9.64 8.50 15.97
N MET A 163 -8.38 8.78 15.62
CA MET A 163 -7.77 8.27 14.40
C MET A 163 -7.61 6.74 14.43
N ASP A 164 -7.62 6.12 15.60
CA ASP A 164 -7.41 4.70 15.77
C ASP A 164 -8.70 3.92 15.47
N SER A 165 -9.83 4.39 15.99
CA SER A 165 -11.14 3.79 15.71
C SER A 165 -11.58 4.02 14.26
N GLU A 166 -11.23 5.16 13.65
CA GLU A 166 -11.54 5.45 12.24
C GLU A 166 -10.74 4.57 11.27
N ARG A 167 -9.54 4.12 11.68
CA ARG A 167 -8.69 3.22 10.88
C ARG A 167 -9.02 1.74 11.07
N GLY A 168 -9.84 1.37 12.06
CA GLY A 168 -10.21 -0.01 12.36
C GLY A 168 -9.03 -0.88 12.81
N MET A 169 -8.01 -0.29 13.47
CA MET A 169 -6.83 -1.01 13.93
C MET A 169 -7.14 -1.90 15.15
N GLU A 170 -6.64 -3.14 15.10
CA GLU A 170 -6.71 -4.08 16.20
C GLU A 170 -5.45 -4.00 17.10
N GLN A 171 -5.52 -4.58 18.33
CA GLN A 171 -4.43 -4.48 19.32
C GLN A 171 -3.08 -5.09 18.87
N GLU A 172 -3.07 -5.96 17.86
CA GLU A 172 -1.85 -6.60 17.34
C GLU A 172 -1.28 -5.93 16.08
N GLU A 173 -1.90 -4.86 15.63
CA GLU A 173 -1.47 -4.10 14.46
C GLU A 173 -0.45 -3.02 14.84
N GLU A 174 0.39 -2.64 13.89
CA GLU A 174 1.39 -1.60 14.05
C GLU A 174 1.09 -0.42 13.11
N TYR A 175 1.31 0.80 13.58
CA TYR A 175 1.11 2.00 12.76
C TYR A 175 2.05 2.04 11.55
N TYR A 176 3.27 1.53 11.72
CA TYR A 176 4.27 1.46 10.66
C TYR A 176 5.28 0.36 10.93
N LEU A 177 5.92 -0.10 9.87
CA LEU A 177 7.08 -0.97 9.93
C LEU A 177 8.33 -0.17 9.57
N ILE A 178 9.41 -0.37 10.29
CA ILE A 178 10.68 0.28 9.94
C ILE A 178 11.27 -0.34 8.66
N ASP A 179 12.00 0.47 7.91
CA ASP A 179 12.62 0.06 6.64
C ASP A 179 13.42 -1.24 6.74
N ALA A 180 14.22 -1.35 7.81
CA ALA A 180 15.06 -2.53 8.03
C ALA A 180 14.22 -3.81 8.20
N GLU A 181 13.06 -3.72 8.85
CA GLU A 181 12.15 -4.84 9.03
C GLU A 181 11.53 -5.26 7.69
N ILE A 182 11.01 -4.31 6.90
CA ILE A 182 10.43 -4.61 5.59
C ILE A 182 11.48 -5.31 4.70
N VAL A 183 12.69 -4.76 4.64
CA VAL A 183 13.78 -5.33 3.84
C VAL A 183 14.18 -6.73 4.35
N ALA A 184 14.26 -6.92 5.67
CA ALA A 184 14.61 -8.21 6.26
C ALA A 184 13.56 -9.28 5.95
N ARG A 185 12.25 -8.95 6.07
CA ARG A 185 11.15 -9.87 5.75
C ARG A 185 11.13 -10.24 4.27
N LEU A 186 11.26 -9.27 3.37
CA LEU A 186 11.32 -9.52 1.93
C LEU A 186 12.50 -10.43 1.57
N LYS A 187 13.69 -10.19 2.14
CA LYS A 187 14.86 -11.08 1.96
C LYS A 187 14.62 -12.49 2.49
N LYS A 188 14.03 -12.61 3.67
CA LYS A 188 13.73 -13.89 4.31
C LYS A 188 12.83 -14.77 3.45
N VAL A 189 11.88 -14.15 2.73
CA VAL A 189 10.93 -14.84 1.85
C VAL A 189 11.56 -15.21 0.49
N GLY A 190 12.69 -14.59 0.10
CA GLY A 190 13.41 -14.96 -1.10
C GLY A 190 13.54 -13.85 -2.16
N PHE A 191 13.16 -12.60 -1.86
CA PHE A 191 13.38 -11.49 -2.78
C PHE A 191 14.85 -11.07 -2.74
N ALA A 192 15.59 -11.32 -3.84
CA ALA A 192 17.04 -11.11 -3.89
C ALA A 192 17.43 -9.63 -4.05
N ARG A 193 16.71 -8.90 -4.90
CA ARG A 193 16.94 -7.47 -5.17
C ARG A 193 15.81 -6.65 -4.56
N ILE A 194 16.16 -5.70 -3.69
CA ILE A 194 15.17 -4.80 -3.07
C ILE A 194 15.62 -3.35 -3.29
N VAL A 195 14.71 -2.51 -3.78
CA VAL A 195 14.93 -1.07 -4.00
C VAL A 195 13.86 -0.28 -3.28
N LYS A 196 14.25 0.76 -2.55
CA LYS A 196 13.35 1.74 -1.93
C LYS A 196 13.27 2.99 -2.81
N LYS A 197 12.06 3.49 -3.05
CA LYS A 197 11.78 4.76 -3.72
C LYS A 197 10.89 5.62 -2.85
N TYR A 198 11.20 6.91 -2.75
CA TYR A 198 10.41 7.87 -2.00
C TYR A 198 9.35 8.55 -2.87
N PHE A 199 8.24 8.92 -2.25
CA PHE A 199 7.21 9.73 -2.90
C PHE A 199 7.63 11.19 -2.88
N GLY A 200 8.26 11.66 -3.97
CA GLY A 200 8.77 13.03 -4.06
C GLY A 200 7.70 14.10 -3.84
N THR A 201 6.48 13.89 -4.36
CA THR A 201 5.35 14.82 -4.20
C THR A 201 4.78 14.83 -2.77
N GLN A 202 5.22 13.91 -1.91
CA GLN A 202 4.91 13.86 -0.48
C GLN A 202 6.15 14.13 0.38
N TRP A 203 7.10 14.89 -0.16
CA TRP A 203 8.35 15.30 0.51
C TRP A 203 9.16 14.13 1.09
N GLY A 204 9.02 12.95 0.51
CA GLY A 204 9.68 11.74 0.98
C GLY A 204 9.12 11.11 2.27
N LEU A 205 7.97 11.61 2.76
CA LEU A 205 7.34 11.08 3.97
C LEU A 205 6.63 9.72 3.75
N ASN A 206 6.49 9.29 2.50
CA ASN A 206 6.07 7.96 2.14
C ASN A 206 7.06 7.35 1.15
N ALA A 207 7.14 6.03 1.16
CA ALA A 207 8.01 5.28 0.28
C ALA A 207 7.34 3.99 -0.19
N LEU A 208 7.90 3.43 -1.27
CA LEU A 208 7.63 2.08 -1.68
C LEU A 208 8.92 1.26 -1.71
N PHE A 209 8.79 -0.02 -1.44
CA PHE A 209 9.83 -1.03 -1.54
C PHE A 209 9.45 -1.98 -2.66
N ILE A 210 10.38 -2.20 -3.60
CA ILE A 210 10.20 -3.12 -4.71
C ILE A 210 11.18 -4.27 -4.52
N GLY A 211 10.66 -5.49 -4.41
CA GLY A 211 11.46 -6.71 -4.39
C GLY A 211 11.22 -7.51 -5.66
N TRP A 212 12.24 -8.12 -6.23
CA TRP A 212 12.09 -8.98 -7.41
C TRP A 212 12.34 -10.44 -7.05
N LYS A 213 11.48 -11.32 -7.59
CA LYS A 213 11.68 -12.77 -7.59
C LYS A 213 12.68 -13.12 -8.68
N ASP A 214 13.69 -13.90 -8.34
CA ASP A 214 14.71 -14.28 -9.32
C ASP A 214 14.12 -15.03 -10.52
N MET A 215 14.74 -14.84 -11.70
CA MET A 215 14.34 -15.54 -12.92
C MET A 215 14.75 -17.02 -12.94
N HIS A 216 15.68 -17.41 -12.09
CA HIS A 216 16.19 -18.76 -11.99
C HIS A 216 15.60 -19.45 -10.75
N LEU A 217 14.46 -20.09 -10.92
CA LEU A 217 13.98 -21.09 -9.98
C LEU A 217 13.79 -22.38 -10.74
N GLU A 218 14.59 -23.35 -10.29
CA GLU A 218 14.55 -24.77 -10.54
C GLU A 218 15.34 -25.29 -11.75
N SER A 219 16.51 -25.75 -11.46
CA SER A 219 17.07 -26.97 -12.05
C SER A 219 16.93 -28.10 -11.03
#